data_17f031d1b3cbacda81be686507eb4ecc
#
_entry.id   17f031d1b3cbacda81be686507eb4ecc
#
_cell.length_a   1.000
_cell.length_b   1.000
_cell.length_c   1.000
_cell.angle_alpha   90.00
_cell.angle_beta   90.00
_cell.angle_gamma   90.00
#
_symmetry.space_group_name_H-M   'P 1'
#
loop_
_entity.id
_entity.type
_entity.pdbx_description
1 polymer ?
#
loop_
_entity_poly.entity_id
_entity_poly.type
_entity_poly.pdbx_seq_one_letter_code
_entity_poly.pdbx_strand_id
1 'polypeptide(L)'
;MVQLLYILNGGEVMSAIFPSAEWLKELEVKLNSDEKYAEIAKNWEGDLFFNIEPEGSLTEPLTFYLDLYHGKCRKVEYKPDAAIYPKPAFTLSASYNNITAVLTGKLNPMTAMMTMKLKVSGSMGYMMRNVPTVLDFVRVAQEVTSEIQ
;
A
#
# COMPACT_ATOMS: atom_id res chain seq x y z
N MET A 1 16.32 -1.55 -15.54
CA MET A 1 17.42 -1.00 -14.72
C MET A 1 17.21 -1.27 -13.24
N VAL A 2 16.07 -0.90 -12.68
CA VAL A 2 15.77 -1.19 -11.27
C VAL A 2 15.84 -2.69 -11.01
N GLN A 3 15.28 -3.50 -11.89
CA GLN A 3 15.29 -4.95 -11.74
C GLN A 3 16.72 -5.53 -11.74
N LEU A 4 17.58 -5.00 -12.60
CA LEU A 4 18.97 -5.44 -12.65
C LEU A 4 19.71 -5.09 -11.36
N LEU A 5 19.51 -3.88 -10.84
CA LEU A 5 20.11 -3.45 -9.58
C LEU A 5 19.63 -4.30 -8.42
N TYR A 6 18.34 -4.65 -8.41
CA TYR A 6 17.75 -5.52 -7.40
C TYR A 6 18.50 -6.86 -7.35
N ILE A 7 18.73 -7.48 -8.50
CA ILE A 7 19.44 -8.75 -8.59
C ILE A 7 20.87 -8.61 -8.07
N LEU A 8 21.56 -7.55 -8.44
CA LEU A 8 22.95 -7.32 -8.03
C LEU A 8 23.09 -7.09 -6.54
N ASN A 9 22.02 -6.64 -5.87
CA ASN A 9 22.03 -6.40 -4.43
C ASN A 9 21.62 -7.64 -3.62
N GLY A 10 21.60 -8.80 -4.24
CA GLY A 10 21.37 -10.05 -3.52
C GLY A 10 19.99 -10.22 -2.94
N GLY A 11 18.99 -9.61 -3.54
CA GLY A 11 17.62 -9.70 -3.09
C GLY A 11 17.21 -8.63 -2.08
N GLU A 12 18.06 -7.64 -1.84
CA GLU A 12 17.66 -6.49 -1.04
C GLU A 12 16.50 -5.76 -1.70
N VAL A 13 15.61 -5.20 -0.86
CA VAL A 13 14.46 -4.44 -1.37
C VAL A 13 14.96 -3.21 -2.10
N MET A 14 14.49 -3.05 -3.32
CA MET A 14 14.78 -1.88 -4.15
C MET A 14 13.50 -1.09 -4.32
N SER A 15 13.65 0.20 -4.55
CA SER A 15 12.51 1.05 -4.84
C SER A 15 12.04 0.85 -6.28
N ALA A 16 10.79 1.20 -6.54
CA ALA A 16 10.18 1.08 -7.86
C ALA A 16 9.27 2.28 -8.14
N ILE A 17 8.91 2.43 -9.40
CA ILE A 17 8.03 3.52 -9.85
C ILE A 17 6.59 3.20 -9.45
N PHE A 18 5.91 4.15 -8.83
CA PHE A 18 4.50 4.04 -8.50
C PHE A 18 3.64 4.74 -9.56
N PRO A 19 2.55 4.16 -10.04
CA PRO A 19 2.07 2.81 -9.74
C PRO A 19 2.59 1.79 -10.76
N SER A 20 2.88 0.59 -10.29
CA SER A 20 3.30 -0.51 -11.16
C SER A 20 3.17 -1.84 -10.41
N ALA A 21 3.19 -2.93 -11.17
CA ALA A 21 3.23 -4.27 -10.58
C ALA A 21 4.55 -4.47 -9.81
N GLU A 22 5.64 -3.93 -10.31
CA GLU A 22 6.95 -3.98 -9.65
C GLU A 22 6.91 -3.28 -8.29
N TRP A 23 6.27 -2.11 -8.23
CA TRP A 23 6.12 -1.38 -6.97
C TRP A 23 5.37 -2.22 -5.93
N LEU A 24 4.28 -2.86 -6.35
CA LEU A 24 3.49 -3.69 -5.45
C LEU A 24 4.31 -4.88 -4.95
N LYS A 25 5.12 -5.48 -5.81
CA LYS A 25 6.00 -6.59 -5.42
C LYS A 25 7.09 -6.15 -4.45
N GLU A 26 7.69 -4.99 -4.69
CA GLU A 26 8.69 -4.44 -3.77
C GLU A 26 8.06 -4.12 -2.42
N LEU A 27 6.82 -3.64 -2.41
CA LEU A 27 6.10 -3.40 -1.18
C LEU A 27 5.91 -4.70 -0.39
N GLU A 28 5.49 -5.78 -1.05
CA GLU A 28 5.35 -7.09 -0.43
C GLU A 28 6.68 -7.56 0.19
N VAL A 29 7.75 -7.48 -0.57
CA VAL A 29 9.08 -7.91 -0.10
C VAL A 29 9.51 -7.09 1.11
N LYS A 30 9.35 -5.77 1.06
CA LYS A 30 9.74 -4.89 2.15
C LYS A 30 8.91 -5.12 3.40
N LEU A 31 7.60 -5.26 3.27
CA LEU A 31 6.72 -5.54 4.41
C LEU A 31 7.13 -6.83 5.12
N ASN A 32 7.54 -7.83 4.34
CA ASN A 32 7.92 -9.15 4.89
C ASN A 32 9.35 -9.20 5.45
N SER A 33 10.15 -8.17 5.22
CA SER A 33 11.54 -8.12 5.69
C SER A 33 11.81 -6.99 6.68
N ASP A 34 10.86 -6.10 6.91
CA ASP A 34 11.03 -4.96 7.79
C ASP A 34 10.65 -5.33 9.23
N GLU A 35 11.64 -5.38 10.11
CA GLU A 35 11.43 -5.81 11.50
C GLU A 35 10.54 -4.84 12.28
N LYS A 36 10.64 -3.56 12.00
CA LYS A 36 9.80 -2.55 12.68
C LYS A 36 8.34 -2.75 12.32
N TYR A 37 8.05 -2.93 11.03
CA TYR A 37 6.67 -3.18 10.59
C TYR A 37 6.14 -4.48 11.20
N ALA A 38 6.94 -5.54 11.19
CA ALA A 38 6.53 -6.83 11.74
C ALA A 38 6.11 -6.72 13.21
N GLU A 39 6.84 -5.94 14.01
CA GLU A 39 6.52 -5.75 15.42
C GLU A 39 5.28 -4.87 15.61
N ILE A 40 5.20 -3.75 14.89
CA ILE A 40 4.07 -2.82 15.04
C ILE A 40 2.77 -3.46 14.56
N ALA A 41 2.82 -4.21 13.46
CA ALA A 41 1.64 -4.79 12.82
C ALA A 41 1.32 -6.22 13.26
N LYS A 42 1.99 -6.72 14.29
CA LYS A 42 1.88 -8.14 14.69
C LYS A 42 0.47 -8.62 15.02
N ASN A 43 -0.42 -7.72 15.36
CA ASN A 43 -1.81 -8.05 15.70
C ASN A 43 -2.80 -7.66 14.60
N TRP A 44 -2.33 -7.11 13.49
CA TRP A 44 -3.21 -6.69 12.41
C TRP A 44 -3.81 -7.89 11.69
N GLU A 45 -5.12 -7.85 11.47
CA GLU A 45 -5.85 -8.82 10.67
C GLU A 45 -6.78 -8.07 9.71
N GLY A 46 -6.50 -8.14 8.43
CA GLY A 46 -7.39 -7.53 7.46
C GLY A 46 -6.73 -7.38 6.11
N ASP A 47 -7.33 -8.02 5.11
CA ASP A 47 -6.95 -7.82 3.72
C ASP A 47 -7.64 -6.56 3.18
N LEU A 48 -7.14 -6.05 2.07
CA LEU A 48 -7.71 -4.84 1.50
C LEU A 48 -7.61 -4.77 -0.01
N PHE A 49 -8.59 -4.10 -0.59
CA PHE A 49 -8.46 -3.49 -1.92
C PHE A 49 -8.01 -2.06 -1.75
N PHE A 50 -7.14 -1.65 -2.62
CA PHE A 50 -6.72 -0.26 -2.73
C PHE A 50 -7.10 0.24 -4.12
N ASN A 51 -8.11 1.09 -4.18
CA ASN A 51 -8.63 1.64 -5.44
C ASN A 51 -8.06 3.03 -5.67
N ILE A 52 -7.43 3.22 -6.82
CA ILE A 52 -6.86 4.50 -7.23
C ILE A 52 -7.70 5.04 -8.36
N GLU A 53 -8.30 6.20 -8.14
CA GLU A 53 -9.15 6.84 -9.15
C GLU A 53 -8.30 7.64 -10.14
N PRO A 54 -8.66 7.61 -11.45
CA PRO A 54 -7.88 8.30 -12.47
C PRO A 54 -7.80 9.80 -12.23
N GLU A 55 -6.59 10.33 -12.36
CA GLU A 55 -6.33 11.76 -12.25
C GLU A 55 -4.90 11.99 -12.75
N GLY A 56 -4.64 13.15 -13.36
CA GLY A 56 -3.30 13.46 -13.83
C GLY A 56 -2.79 12.43 -14.84
N SER A 57 -1.63 11.85 -14.56
CA SER A 57 -1.01 10.88 -15.47
C SER A 57 -1.63 9.49 -15.40
N LEU A 58 -2.47 9.23 -14.42
CA LEU A 58 -3.21 7.96 -14.37
C LEU A 58 -4.53 8.13 -15.14
N THR A 59 -4.67 7.43 -16.25
CA THR A 59 -5.80 7.59 -17.16
C THR A 59 -6.94 6.62 -16.92
N GLU A 60 -6.68 5.52 -16.19
CA GLU A 60 -7.68 4.49 -15.91
C GLU A 60 -7.64 4.11 -14.43
N PRO A 61 -8.79 3.65 -13.87
CA PRO A 61 -8.80 3.17 -12.48
C PRO A 61 -7.83 2.03 -12.30
N LEU A 62 -7.24 1.95 -11.11
CA LEU A 62 -6.27 0.92 -10.79
C LEU A 62 -6.59 0.36 -9.41
N THR A 63 -6.58 -0.96 -9.27
CA THR A 63 -6.82 -1.62 -7.99
C THR A 63 -5.66 -2.55 -7.64
N PHE A 64 -5.23 -2.50 -6.38
CA PHE A 64 -4.30 -3.44 -5.79
C PHE A 64 -5.03 -4.28 -4.74
N TYR A 65 -4.62 -5.54 -4.59
CA TYR A 65 -5.05 -6.37 -3.46
C TYR A 65 -3.84 -6.67 -2.58
N LEU A 66 -4.02 -6.55 -1.25
CA LEU A 66 -3.00 -6.90 -0.27
C LEU A 66 -3.64 -7.70 0.86
N ASP A 67 -3.03 -8.84 1.19
CA ASP A 67 -3.45 -9.68 2.31
C ASP A 67 -2.49 -9.48 3.48
N LEU A 68 -2.86 -8.60 4.40
CA LEU A 68 -2.03 -8.23 5.54
C LEU A 68 -2.51 -8.97 6.79
N TYR A 69 -1.59 -9.69 7.43
CA TYR A 69 -1.94 -10.54 8.56
C TYR A 69 -0.75 -10.73 9.48
N HIS A 70 -0.90 -10.32 10.74
CA HIS A 70 0.08 -10.50 11.81
C HIS A 70 1.49 -10.06 11.43
N GLY A 71 1.60 -8.87 10.87
CA GLY A 71 2.89 -8.29 10.50
C GLY A 71 3.48 -8.83 9.21
N LYS A 72 2.72 -9.62 8.46
CA LYS A 72 3.14 -10.19 7.19
C LYS A 72 2.22 -9.72 6.07
N CYS A 73 2.75 -9.66 4.86
CA CYS A 73 1.98 -9.52 3.64
C CYS A 73 1.98 -10.90 2.97
N ARG A 74 0.86 -11.62 3.08
CA ARG A 74 0.79 -13.01 2.61
C ARG A 74 0.61 -13.09 1.11
N LYS A 75 0.02 -12.06 0.51
CA LYS A 75 -0.24 -12.03 -0.92
C LYS A 75 -0.45 -10.61 -1.38
N VAL A 76 -0.02 -10.32 -2.61
CA VAL A 76 -0.41 -9.11 -3.32
C VAL A 76 -0.88 -9.51 -4.71
N GLU A 77 -1.76 -8.71 -5.28
CA GLU A 77 -2.19 -8.91 -6.65
C GLU A 77 -2.44 -7.56 -7.33
N TYR A 78 -1.81 -7.38 -8.47
CA TYR A 78 -1.96 -6.20 -9.30
C TYR A 78 -3.15 -6.41 -10.23
N LYS A 79 -4.13 -5.50 -10.20
CA LYS A 79 -5.37 -5.61 -10.96
C LYS A 79 -6.11 -6.92 -10.65
N PRO A 80 -6.49 -7.13 -9.38
CA PRO A 80 -7.13 -8.39 -8.97
C PRO A 80 -8.48 -8.60 -9.65
N ASP A 81 -8.85 -9.88 -9.78
CA ASP A 81 -10.20 -10.25 -10.17
C ASP A 81 -11.08 -10.17 -8.93
N ALA A 82 -12.00 -9.19 -8.91
CA ALA A 82 -12.90 -8.97 -7.79
C ALA A 82 -13.78 -10.18 -7.47
N ALA A 83 -14.00 -11.07 -8.43
CA ALA A 83 -14.78 -12.29 -8.20
C ALA A 83 -14.05 -13.27 -7.28
N ILE A 84 -12.71 -13.22 -7.26
CA ILE A 84 -11.90 -14.08 -6.39
C ILE A 84 -11.86 -13.53 -4.95
N TYR A 85 -11.91 -12.19 -4.81
CA TYR A 85 -11.84 -11.49 -3.53
C TYR A 85 -13.09 -10.65 -3.30
N PRO A 86 -14.27 -11.27 -3.19
CA PRO A 86 -15.54 -10.51 -3.23
C PRO A 86 -15.74 -9.57 -2.06
N LYS A 87 -15.06 -9.79 -0.93
CA LYS A 87 -15.31 -9.00 0.26
C LYS A 87 -14.08 -8.91 1.17
N PRO A 88 -13.10 -8.07 0.82
CA PRO A 88 -11.97 -7.85 1.72
C PRO A 88 -12.42 -7.12 2.99
N ALA A 89 -11.62 -7.20 4.05
CA ALA A 89 -11.93 -6.53 5.30
C ALA A 89 -12.04 -5.02 5.12
N PHE A 90 -11.22 -4.45 4.24
CA PHE A 90 -11.21 -3.02 3.97
C PHE A 90 -11.16 -2.75 2.47
N THR A 91 -11.77 -1.64 2.08
CA THR A 91 -11.56 -1.05 0.75
C THR A 91 -11.15 0.39 0.95
N LEU A 92 -9.96 0.72 0.47
CA LEU A 92 -9.42 2.07 0.51
C LEU A 92 -9.53 2.68 -0.88
N SER A 93 -9.99 3.93 -0.97
CA SER A 93 -10.16 4.58 -2.27
C SER A 93 -9.65 6.01 -2.20
N ALA A 94 -8.84 6.39 -3.17
CA ALA A 94 -8.31 7.75 -3.27
C ALA A 94 -8.05 8.11 -4.72
N SER A 95 -8.08 9.41 -5.02
CA SER A 95 -7.63 9.89 -6.32
C SER A 95 -6.11 9.70 -6.43
N TYR A 96 -5.63 9.62 -7.67
CA TYR A 96 -4.20 9.48 -7.93
C TYR A 96 -3.38 10.60 -7.26
N ASN A 97 -3.85 11.85 -7.35
CA ASN A 97 -3.12 12.97 -6.75
C ASN A 97 -3.09 12.88 -5.22
N ASN A 98 -4.16 12.42 -4.60
CA ASN A 98 -4.19 12.28 -3.15
C ASN A 98 -3.27 11.16 -2.68
N ILE A 99 -3.25 10.01 -3.36
CA ILE A 99 -2.37 8.93 -2.94
C ILE A 99 -0.90 9.26 -3.20
N THR A 100 -0.59 9.94 -4.31
CA THR A 100 0.79 10.36 -4.57
C THR A 100 1.25 11.40 -3.56
N ALA A 101 0.35 12.25 -3.08
CA ALA A 101 0.68 13.20 -2.01
C ALA A 101 1.02 12.47 -0.71
N VAL A 102 0.33 11.39 -0.39
CA VAL A 102 0.67 10.55 0.76
C VAL A 102 2.03 9.89 0.56
N LEU A 103 2.27 9.31 -0.61
CA LEU A 103 3.54 8.60 -0.90
C LEU A 103 4.75 9.53 -0.94
N THR A 104 4.55 10.80 -1.22
CA THR A 104 5.65 11.80 -1.24
C THR A 104 5.76 12.57 0.07
N GLY A 105 4.96 12.23 1.07
CA GLY A 105 5.01 12.87 2.38
C GLY A 105 4.32 14.22 2.47
N LYS A 106 3.63 14.64 1.42
CA LYS A 106 2.95 15.94 1.36
C LYS A 106 1.60 15.93 2.07
N LEU A 107 1.00 14.76 2.23
CA LEU A 107 -0.29 14.58 2.87
C LEU A 107 -0.18 13.48 3.91
N ASN A 108 -0.51 13.82 5.16
CA ASN A 108 -0.53 12.84 6.25
C ASN A 108 -1.68 11.84 6.01
N PRO A 109 -1.46 10.54 6.12
CA PRO A 109 -2.51 9.55 5.86
C PRO A 109 -3.71 9.67 6.81
N MET A 110 -3.49 10.03 8.07
CA MET A 110 -4.60 10.21 9.00
C MET A 110 -5.43 11.42 8.63
N THR A 111 -4.78 12.54 8.24
CA THR A 111 -5.48 13.71 7.74
C THR A 111 -6.26 13.38 6.48
N ALA A 112 -5.67 12.57 5.59
CA ALA A 112 -6.34 12.15 4.36
C ALA A 112 -7.62 11.37 4.67
N MET A 113 -7.58 10.46 5.66
CA MET A 113 -8.77 9.72 6.07
C MET A 113 -9.82 10.62 6.70
N MET A 114 -9.42 11.53 7.58
CA MET A 114 -10.34 12.43 8.28
C MET A 114 -11.00 13.43 7.34
N THR A 115 -10.32 13.83 6.28
CA THR A 115 -10.86 14.79 5.29
C THR A 115 -11.48 14.11 4.08
N MET A 116 -11.63 12.79 4.11
CA MET A 116 -12.21 12.00 3.03
C MET A 116 -11.41 12.04 1.73
N LYS A 117 -10.16 12.44 1.77
CA LYS A 117 -9.24 12.34 0.63
C LYS A 117 -8.76 10.91 0.44
N LEU A 118 -8.81 10.12 1.50
CA LEU A 118 -8.62 8.67 1.47
C LEU A 118 -9.85 8.07 2.14
N LYS A 119 -10.72 7.47 1.34
CA LYS A 119 -11.97 6.88 1.84
C LYS A 119 -11.73 5.46 2.30
N VAL A 120 -12.29 5.10 3.45
CA VAL A 120 -12.16 3.77 4.03
C VAL A 120 -13.54 3.15 4.15
N SER A 121 -13.72 1.97 3.54
CA SER A 121 -14.87 1.11 3.76
C SER A 121 -14.40 -0.08 4.59
N GLY A 122 -15.14 -0.41 5.63
CA GLY A 122 -14.77 -1.41 6.64
C GLY A 122 -14.83 -0.79 8.02
N SER A 123 -14.28 -1.47 9.02
CA SER A 123 -14.35 -0.98 10.40
C SER A 123 -13.42 0.20 10.65
N MET A 124 -13.97 1.40 10.67
CA MET A 124 -13.20 2.60 11.01
C MET A 124 -12.69 2.52 12.45
N GLY A 125 -13.47 1.91 13.34
CA GLY A 125 -13.01 1.71 14.74
C GLY A 125 -11.75 0.85 14.80
N TYR A 126 -11.69 -0.21 14.01
CA TYR A 126 -10.49 -1.04 13.92
C TYR A 126 -9.29 -0.24 13.40
N MET A 127 -9.50 0.55 12.34
CA MET A 127 -8.46 1.42 11.80
C MET A 127 -7.94 2.39 12.87
N MET A 128 -8.84 3.03 13.61
CA MET A 128 -8.46 4.03 14.60
C MET A 128 -7.73 3.43 15.80
N ARG A 129 -8.00 2.16 16.12
CA ARG A 129 -7.26 1.46 17.16
C ARG A 129 -5.89 0.99 16.70
N ASN A 130 -5.63 1.01 15.39
CA ASN A 130 -4.40 0.50 14.79
C ASN A 130 -3.64 1.57 14.02
N VAL A 131 -3.75 2.83 14.47
CA VAL A 131 -3.05 3.95 13.83
C VAL A 131 -1.56 3.71 13.66
N PRO A 132 -0.82 3.17 14.65
CA PRO A 132 0.61 2.91 14.46
C PRO A 132 0.88 1.97 13.29
N THR A 133 0.04 0.94 13.09
CA THR A 133 0.17 0.02 11.95
C THR A 133 -0.06 0.74 10.63
N VAL A 134 -1.10 1.58 10.56
CA VAL A 134 -1.41 2.34 9.35
C VAL A 134 -0.25 3.27 8.98
N LEU A 135 0.27 4.01 9.96
CA LEU A 135 1.37 4.94 9.72
C LEU A 135 2.64 4.20 9.30
N ASP A 136 2.91 3.05 9.90
CA ASP A 136 4.13 2.32 9.56
C ASP A 136 4.02 1.63 8.20
N PHE A 137 2.84 1.15 7.83
CA PHE A 137 2.59 0.67 6.49
C PHE A 137 2.90 1.77 5.45
N VAL A 138 2.45 2.98 5.70
CA VAL A 138 2.72 4.11 4.80
C VAL A 138 4.21 4.41 4.74
N ARG A 139 4.92 4.35 5.87
CA ARG A 139 6.37 4.53 5.88
C ARG A 139 7.05 3.54 4.93
N VAL A 140 6.67 2.26 5.02
CA VAL A 140 7.23 1.22 4.15
C VAL A 140 6.90 1.53 2.68
N ALA A 141 5.66 1.91 2.40
CA ALA A 141 5.25 2.26 1.04
C ALA A 141 6.06 3.44 0.49
N GLN A 142 6.35 4.44 1.33
CA GLN A 142 7.18 5.56 0.93
C GLN A 142 8.61 5.12 0.61
N GLU A 143 9.16 4.20 1.39
CA GLU A 143 10.54 3.74 1.21
C GLU A 143 10.73 2.94 -0.10
N VAL A 144 9.70 2.25 -0.57
CA VAL A 144 9.81 1.50 -1.84
C VAL A 144 9.47 2.35 -3.06
N THR A 145 9.04 3.58 -2.87
CA THR A 145 8.68 4.47 -3.98
C THR A 145 9.91 5.26 -4.42
N SER A 146 10.43 4.95 -5.62
CA SER A 146 11.57 5.68 -6.18
C SER A 146 11.12 6.92 -6.93
N GLU A 147 9.95 6.83 -7.58
CA GLU A 147 9.47 7.85 -8.49
C GLU A 147 7.97 7.72 -8.66
N ILE A 148 7.30 8.85 -8.86
CA ILE A 148 5.87 8.90 -9.19
C ILE A 148 5.74 9.05 -10.70
N GLN A 149 4.94 8.20 -11.29
CA GLN A 149 4.70 8.20 -12.74
C GLN A 149 4.01 9.48 -13.24
#